data_e7749d52342bb0ca13455b390e527ef1
#
_entry.id   e7749d52342bb0ca13455b390e527ef1
#
_cell.length_a   1.000
_cell.length_b   1.000
_cell.length_c   1.000
_cell.angle_alpha   90.00
_cell.angle_beta   90.00
_cell.angle_gamma   90.00
#
_symmetry.space_group_name_H-M   'P 1'
#
loop_
_entity.id
_entity.type
_entity.pdbx_description
1 polymer ?
#
loop_
_entity_poly.entity_id
_entity_poly.type
_entity_poly.pdbx_seq_one_letter_code
_entity_poly.pdbx_strand_id
1 'polypeptide(L)'
;MNVDRTRLTFEILACLTISLGTAPAVHGQSAENVAVVINDKSADSERIGEHYARTRSLPPSNVLRIQTSPEEAIERDAYVRTIELPLGLANRRAGLQDRLLYLVLTKGVPLRIAGTTGVSGTIASVDSELTLLYRRLVGQPLPLPGAIENPYYLGAHDMREAKPFSHREHDIYLATRIDAFTVNQALAVIDRAQTPAKDGRIVLDQRGTGGNADQWMERAATRLTGQGHQSRIVLENTPEAARGENPVLEYYSWGASDPANRVRDVGMRFTHGSIAANLASFDARTVRQPPRDWRPTASADRTTWFEGSADPLIGDFIRAGVTGISGQIAEAYVLGAVRPEILFPAYLAGFNLAEAFYLALPTLSWQTVVVGDPLCAPFGRKPLEPDQLEEITDAVTGLPGLFSKRRLAAYRATNPAVPEAAAPLVVKSQMLVECDDQPGARRALEDAVKLAPRAVELMVTLAQLEELAGQDDAALGTYRRVLELQPTHVVALNNLAFALAVRRAAPAEALPLAKRAVGFASGAGGVVDTLGWVEHLLAMMTWPRICSTRP
;
A
#
# COMPACT_ATOMS: atom_id res chain seq x y z
N MET A 1 13.83 76.94 54.03
CA MET A 1 13.60 76.66 52.63
C MET A 1 13.91 75.18 52.44
N ASN A 2 12.87 74.40 52.57
CA ASN A 2 12.92 72.92 52.53
C ASN A 2 12.70 72.41 51.11
N VAL A 3 13.56 71.52 50.69
CA VAL A 3 13.37 70.71 49.48
C VAL A 3 13.12 69.30 49.96
N ASP A 4 11.89 68.85 49.64
CA ASP A 4 11.39 67.55 50.01
C ASP A 4 11.89 66.48 48.98
N ARG A 5 12.45 65.40 49.48
CA ARG A 5 12.92 64.26 48.71
C ARG A 5 11.84 63.17 48.77
N THR A 6 11.03 63.06 47.73
CA THR A 6 10.13 61.91 47.52
C THR A 6 10.91 60.74 46.92
N ARG A 7 10.97 59.65 47.65
CA ARG A 7 11.49 58.36 47.19
C ARG A 7 10.49 57.68 46.28
N LEU A 8 10.91 57.38 45.05
CA LEU A 8 10.20 56.46 44.15
C LEU A 8 10.61 55.01 44.53
N THR A 9 9.70 54.24 45.06
CA THR A 9 9.79 52.80 45.21
C THR A 9 9.33 52.14 43.93
N PHE A 10 10.24 51.51 43.18
CA PHE A 10 9.91 50.60 42.05
C PHE A 10 9.48 49.25 42.60
N GLU A 11 8.20 48.94 42.50
CA GLU A 11 7.70 47.56 42.66
C GLU A 11 7.97 46.76 41.39
N ILE A 12 8.89 45.80 41.46
CA ILE A 12 9.11 44.80 40.39
C ILE A 12 8.00 43.76 40.52
N LEU A 13 6.97 43.90 39.68
CA LEU A 13 5.95 42.86 39.50
C LEU A 13 6.56 41.71 38.66
N ALA A 14 7.03 40.66 39.33
CA ALA A 14 7.47 39.44 38.65
C ALA A 14 6.27 38.71 38.08
N CYS A 15 5.98 38.90 36.79
CA CYS A 15 5.05 38.04 36.03
C CYS A 15 5.64 36.64 35.94
N LEU A 16 5.17 35.74 36.79
CA LEU A 16 5.38 34.30 36.65
C LEU A 16 4.51 33.84 35.45
N THR A 17 5.08 33.81 34.28
CA THR A 17 4.46 33.10 33.13
C THR A 17 4.58 31.60 33.43
N ILE A 18 3.52 31.03 33.98
CA ILE A 18 3.33 29.57 33.99
C ILE A 18 3.19 29.17 32.54
N SER A 19 4.26 28.71 31.91
CA SER A 19 4.18 27.92 30.68
C SER A 19 3.40 26.66 31.03
N LEU A 20 2.11 26.67 30.76
CA LEU A 20 1.33 25.45 30.62
C LEU A 20 2.00 24.67 29.47
N GLY A 21 2.93 23.78 29.81
CA GLY A 21 3.37 22.77 28.87
C GLY A 21 2.13 22.02 28.42
N THR A 22 1.73 22.26 27.18
CA THR A 22 0.75 21.39 26.53
C THR A 22 1.35 19.99 26.55
N ALA A 23 0.80 19.10 27.40
CA ALA A 23 1.10 17.69 27.29
C ALA A 23 0.94 17.32 25.82
N PRO A 24 1.88 16.56 25.21
CA PRO A 24 1.71 16.14 23.83
C PRO A 24 0.34 15.49 23.72
N ALA A 25 -0.50 16.05 22.86
CA ALA A 25 -1.81 15.49 22.60
C ALA A 25 -1.56 14.06 22.09
N VAL A 26 -2.05 13.07 22.83
CA VAL A 26 -2.01 11.67 22.41
C VAL A 26 -2.89 11.60 21.16
N HIS A 27 -2.26 11.58 19.99
CA HIS A 27 -2.96 11.59 18.71
C HIS A 27 -3.32 10.14 18.35
N GLY A 28 -4.59 9.80 18.41
CA GLY A 28 -5.11 8.63 17.70
C GLY A 28 -4.93 8.81 16.19
N GLN A 29 -5.01 7.73 15.42
CA GLN A 29 -4.95 7.80 13.95
C GLN A 29 -5.94 8.85 13.44
N SER A 30 -5.47 9.69 12.52
CA SER A 30 -6.20 10.86 12.04
C SER A 30 -6.22 10.91 10.51
N ALA A 31 -6.77 11.96 9.95
CA ALA A 31 -6.76 12.22 8.52
C ALA A 31 -5.33 12.25 7.92
N GLU A 32 -4.33 12.60 8.71
CA GLU A 32 -2.92 12.61 8.27
C GLU A 32 -2.36 11.22 7.97
N ASN A 33 -2.96 10.19 8.58
CA ASN A 33 -2.56 8.79 8.39
C ASN A 33 -3.29 8.09 7.24
N VAL A 34 -4.18 8.77 6.54
CA VAL A 34 -5.01 8.21 5.46
C VAL A 34 -4.65 8.81 4.13
N ALA A 35 -4.44 7.99 3.11
CA ALA A 35 -4.43 8.44 1.73
C ALA A 35 -5.65 7.91 0.97
N VAL A 36 -6.30 8.78 0.19
CA VAL A 36 -7.35 8.39 -0.75
C VAL A 36 -6.77 8.24 -2.15
N VAL A 37 -7.12 7.13 -2.80
CA VAL A 37 -6.68 6.82 -4.17
C VAL A 37 -7.80 7.12 -5.15
N ILE A 38 -7.56 8.08 -6.06
CA ILE A 38 -8.50 8.52 -7.09
C ILE A 38 -8.00 8.08 -8.46
N ASN A 39 -8.87 7.43 -9.24
CA ASN A 39 -8.60 7.13 -10.63
C ASN A 39 -9.14 8.26 -11.52
N ASP A 40 -8.25 9.08 -12.10
CA ASP A 40 -8.60 10.21 -12.96
C ASP A 40 -9.35 9.80 -14.26
N LYS A 41 -9.39 8.51 -14.59
CA LYS A 41 -10.21 7.99 -15.70
C LYS A 41 -11.62 7.59 -15.29
N SER A 42 -12.03 7.83 -14.05
CA SER A 42 -13.35 7.50 -13.53
C SER A 42 -13.98 8.70 -12.81
N ALA A 43 -15.04 9.25 -13.39
CA ALA A 43 -15.81 10.32 -12.74
C ALA A 43 -16.41 9.89 -11.39
N ASP A 44 -16.77 8.62 -11.25
CA ASP A 44 -17.24 8.04 -9.99
C ASP A 44 -16.14 8.09 -8.92
N SER A 45 -14.91 7.70 -9.30
CA SER A 45 -13.74 7.73 -8.43
C SER A 45 -13.41 9.15 -7.96
N GLU A 46 -13.42 10.10 -8.88
CA GLU A 46 -13.16 11.51 -8.58
C GLU A 46 -14.19 12.06 -7.59
N ARG A 47 -15.49 11.88 -7.89
CA ARG A 47 -16.58 12.36 -7.04
C ARG A 47 -16.52 11.78 -5.62
N ILE A 48 -16.25 10.48 -5.48
CA ILE A 48 -16.16 9.81 -4.18
C ILE A 48 -14.90 10.24 -3.44
N GLY A 49 -13.74 10.26 -4.11
CA GLY A 49 -12.47 10.60 -3.49
C GLY A 49 -12.43 12.05 -3.01
N GLU A 50 -12.96 12.99 -3.80
CA GLU A 50 -13.07 14.38 -3.38
C GLU A 50 -14.05 14.59 -2.21
N HIS A 51 -15.19 13.87 -2.21
CA HIS A 51 -16.10 13.91 -1.07
C HIS A 51 -15.42 13.37 0.19
N TYR A 52 -14.72 12.24 0.09
CA TYR A 52 -13.96 11.66 1.19
C TYR A 52 -12.89 12.62 1.72
N ALA A 53 -12.08 13.19 0.83
CA ALA A 53 -11.02 14.11 1.20
C ALA A 53 -11.55 15.35 1.93
N ARG A 54 -12.66 15.93 1.46
CA ARG A 54 -13.32 17.06 2.13
C ARG A 54 -13.90 16.66 3.49
N THR A 55 -14.65 15.57 3.53
CA THR A 55 -15.35 15.10 4.73
C THR A 55 -14.39 14.75 5.86
N ARG A 56 -13.24 14.14 5.52
CA ARG A 56 -12.19 13.80 6.49
C ARG A 56 -11.12 14.87 6.66
N SER A 57 -11.19 15.98 5.90
CA SER A 57 -10.17 17.04 5.93
C SER A 57 -8.76 16.51 5.65
N LEU A 58 -8.63 15.65 4.64
CA LEU A 58 -7.33 15.07 4.28
C LEU A 58 -6.36 16.15 3.82
N PRO A 59 -5.07 16.07 4.20
CA PRO A 59 -4.03 16.90 3.60
C PRO A 59 -4.00 16.72 2.07
N PRO A 60 -3.76 17.78 1.27
CA PRO A 60 -3.67 17.64 -0.19
C PRO A 60 -2.64 16.60 -0.66
N SER A 61 -1.54 16.44 0.08
CA SER A 61 -0.50 15.42 -0.17
C SER A 61 -1.01 13.99 -0.07
N ASN A 62 -2.11 13.76 0.64
CA ASN A 62 -2.70 12.46 0.89
C ASN A 62 -3.80 12.10 -0.14
N VAL A 63 -4.04 12.96 -1.13
CA VAL A 63 -4.91 12.67 -2.27
C VAL A 63 -4.05 12.14 -3.40
N LEU A 64 -3.97 10.83 -3.53
CA LEU A 64 -3.12 10.14 -4.52
C LEU A 64 -3.93 9.88 -5.78
N ARG A 65 -3.45 10.39 -6.93
CA ARG A 65 -4.12 10.24 -8.22
C ARG A 65 -3.39 9.25 -9.11
N ILE A 66 -4.15 8.37 -9.76
CA ILE A 66 -3.65 7.36 -10.71
C ILE A 66 -4.46 7.43 -12.01
N GLN A 67 -3.92 6.83 -13.06
CA GLN A 67 -4.61 6.67 -14.34
C GLN A 67 -4.63 5.20 -14.76
N THR A 68 -5.69 4.50 -14.41
CA THR A 68 -5.87 3.08 -14.70
C THR A 68 -7.20 2.82 -15.40
N SER A 69 -7.43 1.57 -15.85
CA SER A 69 -8.73 1.16 -16.34
C SER A 69 -9.79 1.30 -15.25
N PRO A 70 -10.99 1.81 -15.51
CA PRO A 70 -12.09 1.83 -14.54
C PRO A 70 -12.83 0.48 -14.42
N GLU A 71 -12.43 -0.55 -15.18
CA GLU A 71 -13.03 -1.88 -15.11
C GLU A 71 -12.70 -2.58 -13.78
N GLU A 72 -13.57 -3.50 -13.34
CA GLU A 72 -13.37 -4.23 -12.10
C GLU A 72 -12.19 -5.20 -12.11
N ALA A 73 -11.75 -5.66 -13.29
CA ALA A 73 -10.62 -6.56 -13.45
C ALA A 73 -9.47 -5.90 -14.20
N ILE A 74 -8.23 -6.20 -13.76
CA ILE A 74 -7.01 -5.72 -14.38
C ILE A 74 -5.98 -6.84 -14.47
N GLU A 75 -5.17 -6.84 -15.54
CA GLU A 75 -4.04 -7.76 -15.66
C GLU A 75 -2.90 -7.38 -14.71
N ARG A 76 -2.13 -8.37 -14.23
CA ARG A 76 -1.05 -8.18 -13.24
C ARG A 76 -0.04 -7.10 -13.66
N ASP A 77 0.43 -7.15 -14.91
CA ASP A 77 1.39 -6.16 -15.42
C ASP A 77 0.79 -4.75 -15.51
N ALA A 78 -0.49 -4.65 -15.86
CA ALA A 78 -1.18 -3.37 -15.89
C ALA A 78 -1.39 -2.82 -14.47
N TYR A 79 -1.74 -3.67 -13.50
CA TYR A 79 -1.80 -3.30 -12.07
C TYR A 79 -0.47 -2.68 -11.61
N VAL A 80 0.65 -3.36 -11.89
CA VAL A 80 1.97 -2.86 -11.49
C VAL A 80 2.24 -1.49 -12.13
N ARG A 81 2.05 -1.37 -13.44
CA ARG A 81 2.38 -0.13 -14.16
C ARG A 81 1.45 1.05 -13.85
N THR A 82 0.16 0.80 -13.63
CA THR A 82 -0.85 1.87 -13.57
C THR A 82 -1.41 2.13 -12.17
N ILE A 83 -1.12 1.26 -11.19
CA ILE A 83 -1.57 1.40 -9.81
C ILE A 83 -0.38 1.38 -8.85
N GLU A 84 0.33 0.25 -8.75
CA GLU A 84 1.35 0.04 -7.72
C GLU A 84 2.53 1.03 -7.84
N LEU A 85 3.16 1.10 -9.02
CA LEU A 85 4.29 1.99 -9.25
C LEU A 85 3.93 3.47 -9.12
N PRO A 86 2.82 3.98 -9.70
CA PRO A 86 2.41 5.37 -9.52
C PRO A 86 2.11 5.74 -8.05
N LEU A 87 1.41 4.87 -7.31
CA LEU A 87 1.14 5.09 -5.88
C LEU A 87 2.43 5.09 -5.06
N GLY A 88 3.32 4.15 -5.34
CA GLY A 88 4.62 4.08 -4.68
C GLY A 88 5.46 5.33 -4.92
N LEU A 89 5.48 5.85 -6.15
CA LEU A 89 6.19 7.06 -6.50
C LEU A 89 5.58 8.30 -5.82
N ALA A 90 4.24 8.44 -5.86
CA ALA A 90 3.54 9.56 -5.21
C ALA A 90 3.80 9.57 -3.70
N ASN A 91 3.69 8.41 -3.05
CA ASN A 91 3.98 8.23 -1.63
C ASN A 91 5.43 8.65 -1.28
N ARG A 92 6.42 8.20 -2.08
CA ARG A 92 7.83 8.56 -1.86
C ARG A 92 8.12 10.04 -2.06
N ARG A 93 7.61 10.63 -3.13
CA ARG A 93 7.78 12.07 -3.42
C ARG A 93 7.22 12.95 -2.32
N ALA A 94 6.14 12.52 -1.70
CA ALA A 94 5.50 13.24 -0.59
C ALA A 94 6.12 12.92 0.78
N GLY A 95 7.06 11.96 0.89
CA GLY A 95 7.68 11.55 2.16
C GLY A 95 6.70 10.92 3.15
N LEU A 96 5.67 10.23 2.66
CA LEU A 96 4.54 9.76 3.46
C LEU A 96 4.66 8.32 3.95
N GLN A 97 5.78 7.63 3.68
CA GLN A 97 5.90 6.18 3.89
C GLN A 97 5.56 5.74 5.31
N ASP A 98 6.06 6.44 6.33
CA ASP A 98 5.80 6.11 7.74
C ASP A 98 4.55 6.80 8.29
N ARG A 99 4.11 7.91 7.67
CA ARG A 99 2.93 8.65 8.10
C ARG A 99 1.63 7.98 7.69
N LEU A 100 1.55 7.45 6.46
CA LEU A 100 0.36 6.76 5.99
C LEU A 100 0.25 5.40 6.66
N LEU A 101 -0.90 5.12 7.24
CA LEU A 101 -1.27 3.82 7.81
C LEU A 101 -2.36 3.14 6.96
N TYR A 102 -3.20 3.96 6.32
CA TYR A 102 -4.40 3.53 5.60
C TYR A 102 -4.39 4.01 4.16
N LEU A 103 -4.75 3.11 3.24
CA LEU A 103 -5.04 3.41 1.84
C LEU A 103 -6.54 3.23 1.60
N VAL A 104 -7.21 4.23 1.07
CA VAL A 104 -8.65 4.18 0.76
C VAL A 104 -8.82 4.21 -0.75
N LEU A 105 -9.21 3.10 -1.34
CA LEU A 105 -9.50 3.02 -2.77
C LEU A 105 -10.94 3.47 -3.03
N THR A 106 -11.18 4.06 -4.18
CA THR A 106 -12.53 4.50 -4.57
C THR A 106 -13.11 3.63 -5.67
N LYS A 107 -14.45 3.60 -5.79
CA LYS A 107 -15.13 3.01 -6.95
C LYS A 107 -14.52 3.52 -8.24
N GLY A 108 -14.27 2.61 -9.21
CA GLY A 108 -13.55 2.95 -10.45
C GLY A 108 -12.04 2.75 -10.38
N VAL A 109 -11.49 2.37 -9.22
CA VAL A 109 -10.22 1.66 -9.11
C VAL A 109 -10.51 0.16 -9.24
N PRO A 110 -9.80 -0.61 -10.09
CA PRO A 110 -10.05 -2.04 -10.25
C PRO A 110 -10.18 -2.80 -8.94
N LEU A 111 -11.07 -3.76 -8.91
CA LEU A 111 -11.38 -4.55 -7.73
C LEU A 111 -10.46 -5.76 -7.61
N ARG A 112 -10.15 -6.40 -8.74
CA ARG A 112 -9.41 -7.67 -8.78
C ARG A 112 -8.34 -7.69 -9.86
N ILE A 113 -7.25 -8.35 -9.56
CA ILE A 113 -6.15 -8.66 -10.48
C ILE A 113 -6.40 -10.05 -11.06
N ALA A 114 -6.38 -10.18 -12.38
CA ALA A 114 -6.54 -11.44 -13.06
C ALA A 114 -5.44 -12.45 -12.67
N GLY A 115 -5.83 -13.73 -12.58
CA GLY A 115 -4.92 -14.77 -12.19
C GLY A 115 -5.59 -16.14 -12.12
N THR A 116 -4.88 -17.14 -11.62
CA THR A 116 -5.38 -18.49 -11.39
C THR A 116 -6.11 -18.59 -10.05
N THR A 117 -7.09 -19.48 -9.97
CA THR A 117 -7.83 -19.78 -8.73
C THR A 117 -7.15 -20.92 -7.94
N GLY A 118 -7.57 -21.11 -6.69
CA GLY A 118 -7.06 -22.16 -5.80
C GLY A 118 -6.22 -21.58 -4.66
N VAL A 119 -5.84 -22.44 -3.71
CA VAL A 119 -5.07 -22.03 -2.50
C VAL A 119 -3.73 -21.38 -2.86
N SER A 120 -3.08 -21.87 -3.91
CA SER A 120 -1.85 -21.30 -4.47
C SER A 120 -2.13 -20.43 -5.71
N GLY A 121 -3.37 -20.00 -5.89
CA GLY A 121 -3.76 -19.20 -7.04
C GLY A 121 -3.22 -17.78 -6.98
N THR A 122 -3.09 -17.16 -8.16
CA THR A 122 -2.50 -15.83 -8.33
C THR A 122 -3.53 -14.71 -8.46
N ILE A 123 -4.85 -15.04 -8.45
CA ILE A 123 -5.92 -14.05 -8.41
C ILE A 123 -5.88 -13.33 -7.06
N ALA A 124 -5.95 -12.01 -7.08
CA ALA A 124 -5.89 -11.20 -5.86
C ALA A 124 -6.82 -10.00 -5.96
N SER A 125 -7.26 -9.45 -4.83
CA SER A 125 -7.85 -8.11 -4.81
C SER A 125 -6.74 -7.06 -4.92
N VAL A 126 -7.05 -5.95 -5.59
CA VAL A 126 -6.12 -4.80 -5.66
C VAL A 126 -5.84 -4.25 -4.26
N ASP A 127 -6.86 -4.23 -3.42
CA ASP A 127 -6.77 -3.79 -2.03
C ASP A 127 -5.76 -4.61 -1.23
N SER A 128 -5.88 -5.93 -1.30
CA SER A 128 -5.03 -6.84 -0.54
C SER A 128 -3.58 -6.84 -1.05
N GLU A 129 -3.34 -6.67 -2.35
CA GLU A 129 -1.99 -6.49 -2.91
C GLU A 129 -1.36 -5.18 -2.43
N LEU A 130 -2.14 -4.09 -2.39
CA LEU A 130 -1.63 -2.79 -1.93
C LEU A 130 -1.28 -2.75 -0.45
N THR A 131 -1.75 -3.71 0.36
CA THR A 131 -1.25 -3.83 1.74
C THR A 131 0.26 -4.05 1.79
N LEU A 132 0.84 -4.70 0.80
CA LEU A 132 2.28 -4.99 0.69
C LEU A 132 3.09 -3.87 0.07
N LEU A 133 2.48 -2.75 -0.31
CA LEU A 133 3.16 -1.63 -0.97
C LEU A 133 4.35 -1.12 -0.14
N TYR A 134 4.21 -1.04 1.19
CA TYR A 134 5.31 -0.63 2.07
C TYR A 134 6.54 -1.55 1.92
N ARG A 135 6.35 -2.88 1.95
CA ARG A 135 7.42 -3.88 1.75
C ARG A 135 8.09 -3.75 0.40
N ARG A 136 7.29 -3.53 -0.67
CA ARG A 136 7.82 -3.31 -2.02
C ARG A 136 8.67 -2.05 -2.10
N LEU A 137 8.22 -0.96 -1.48
CA LEU A 137 8.99 0.30 -1.41
C LEU A 137 10.29 0.16 -0.63
N VAL A 138 10.31 -0.64 0.42
CA VAL A 138 11.52 -1.01 1.18
C VAL A 138 12.48 -1.83 0.31
N GLY A 139 11.99 -2.53 -0.71
CA GLY A 139 12.79 -3.42 -1.56
C GLY A 139 12.97 -4.81 -0.96
N GLN A 140 12.04 -5.25 -0.13
CA GLN A 140 12.03 -6.65 0.34
C GLN A 140 11.60 -7.57 -0.80
N PRO A 141 12.26 -8.73 -0.98
CA PRO A 141 11.78 -9.75 -1.88
C PRO A 141 10.45 -10.29 -1.33
N LEU A 142 9.40 -10.21 -2.15
CA LEU A 142 8.10 -10.77 -1.82
C LEU A 142 7.91 -12.08 -2.58
N PRO A 143 7.26 -13.09 -1.96
CA PRO A 143 6.86 -14.27 -2.70
C PRO A 143 5.94 -13.87 -3.86
N LEU A 144 5.84 -14.72 -4.86
CA LEU A 144 4.88 -14.56 -5.95
C LEU A 144 3.46 -14.44 -5.40
N PRO A 145 2.51 -13.88 -6.20
CA PRO A 145 1.12 -13.73 -5.77
C PRO A 145 0.56 -15.00 -5.13
N GLY A 146 -0.19 -14.81 -4.06
CA GLY A 146 -0.79 -15.86 -3.26
C GLY A 146 -0.98 -15.39 -1.83
N ALA A 147 -1.63 -16.21 -1.01
CA ALA A 147 -1.88 -15.86 0.38
C ALA A 147 -0.57 -15.68 1.17
N ILE A 148 -0.40 -14.51 1.77
CA ILE A 148 0.71 -14.18 2.67
C ILE A 148 0.13 -14.01 4.07
N GLU A 149 0.82 -14.50 5.10
CA GLU A 149 0.42 -14.30 6.48
C GLU A 149 0.34 -12.80 6.81
N ASN A 150 -0.76 -12.41 7.44
CA ASN A 150 -0.96 -11.03 7.90
C ASN A 150 -0.20 -10.80 9.22
N PRO A 151 0.83 -9.96 9.27
CA PRO A 151 1.60 -9.74 10.49
C PRO A 151 0.81 -9.00 11.58
N TYR A 152 -0.34 -8.40 11.24
CA TYR A 152 -1.23 -7.73 12.18
C TYR A 152 -2.38 -8.63 12.66
N TYR A 153 -2.47 -9.87 12.16
CA TYR A 153 -3.50 -10.82 12.58
C TYR A 153 -3.33 -11.23 14.04
N LEU A 154 -4.38 -11.03 14.86
CA LEU A 154 -4.34 -11.34 16.28
C LEU A 154 -4.22 -12.85 16.57
N GLY A 155 -4.82 -13.69 15.71
CA GLY A 155 -4.74 -15.13 15.84
C GLY A 155 -5.33 -15.67 17.16
N ALA A 156 -4.51 -16.44 17.87
CA ALA A 156 -4.88 -17.02 19.16
C ALA A 156 -4.56 -16.13 20.37
N HIS A 157 -3.95 -14.96 20.15
CA HIS A 157 -3.59 -14.04 21.22
C HIS A 157 -4.80 -13.45 21.92
N ASP A 158 -4.60 -13.00 23.16
CA ASP A 158 -5.64 -12.31 23.91
C ASP A 158 -5.92 -10.92 23.33
N MET A 159 -7.19 -10.48 23.31
CA MET A 159 -7.55 -9.14 22.85
C MET A 159 -6.85 -8.02 23.62
N ARG A 160 -6.41 -8.27 24.85
CA ARG A 160 -5.63 -7.33 25.66
C ARG A 160 -4.21 -7.09 25.14
N GLU A 161 -3.69 -8.01 24.35
CA GLU A 161 -2.38 -7.89 23.69
C GLU A 161 -2.47 -7.11 22.37
N ALA A 162 -3.66 -6.96 21.81
CA ALA A 162 -3.87 -6.22 20.59
C ALA A 162 -3.53 -4.73 20.78
N LYS A 163 -2.73 -4.20 19.85
CA LYS A 163 -2.30 -2.81 19.83
C LYS A 163 -2.85 -2.08 18.61
N PRO A 164 -3.01 -0.75 18.67
CA PRO A 164 -3.28 0.04 17.48
C PRO A 164 -2.21 -0.18 16.42
N PHE A 165 -2.62 -0.11 15.15
CA PHE A 165 -1.71 -0.31 14.02
C PHE A 165 -0.68 0.82 13.91
N SER A 166 0.60 0.44 13.73
CA SER A 166 1.68 1.39 13.47
C SER A 166 2.80 0.76 12.64
N HIS A 167 3.55 1.60 11.93
CA HIS A 167 4.76 1.17 11.22
C HIS A 167 5.94 0.81 12.13
N ARG A 168 5.87 1.12 13.41
CA ARG A 168 6.89 0.65 14.35
C ARG A 168 6.94 -0.89 14.38
N GLU A 169 5.79 -1.53 14.39
CA GLU A 169 5.67 -2.99 14.50
C GLU A 169 5.44 -3.67 13.15
N HIS A 170 4.78 -2.99 12.20
CA HIS A 170 4.33 -3.60 10.95
C HIS A 170 4.84 -2.84 9.72
N ASP A 171 5.20 -3.58 8.68
CA ASP A 171 5.74 -3.08 7.42
C ASP A 171 4.74 -3.22 6.26
N ILE A 172 3.47 -2.99 6.54
CA ILE A 172 2.34 -3.05 5.62
C ILE A 172 1.50 -1.78 5.72
N TYR A 173 0.59 -1.55 4.76
CA TYR A 173 -0.54 -0.62 4.90
C TYR A 173 -1.82 -1.39 5.16
N LEU A 174 -2.82 -0.77 5.79
CA LEU A 174 -4.17 -1.31 5.83
C LEU A 174 -4.98 -0.67 4.69
N ALA A 175 -5.48 -1.47 3.78
CA ALA A 175 -6.23 -1.00 2.62
C ALA A 175 -7.73 -1.21 2.80
N THR A 176 -8.54 -0.18 2.56
CA THR A 176 -10.00 -0.27 2.48
C THR A 176 -10.47 0.36 1.18
N ARG A 177 -11.76 0.18 0.86
CA ARG A 177 -12.34 0.87 -0.28
C ARG A 177 -13.67 1.53 0.06
N ILE A 178 -14.00 2.59 -0.65
CA ILE A 178 -15.31 3.21 -0.67
C ILE A 178 -15.96 2.84 -2.00
N ASP A 179 -16.79 1.82 -1.96
CA ASP A 179 -17.44 1.27 -3.13
C ASP A 179 -18.85 0.74 -2.80
N ALA A 180 -19.73 0.69 -3.78
CA ALA A 180 -21.09 0.18 -3.67
C ALA A 180 -21.69 0.00 -5.08
N PHE A 181 -22.94 -0.46 -5.20
CA PHE A 181 -23.60 -0.53 -6.50
C PHE A 181 -23.70 0.82 -7.21
N THR A 182 -23.92 1.91 -6.45
CA THR A 182 -24.04 3.27 -6.96
C THR A 182 -23.14 4.24 -6.21
N VAL A 183 -22.79 5.35 -6.86
CA VAL A 183 -22.01 6.44 -6.23
C VAL A 183 -22.70 6.98 -4.98
N ASN A 184 -24.02 7.15 -5.03
CA ASN A 184 -24.76 7.68 -3.86
C ASN A 184 -24.70 6.71 -2.65
N GLN A 185 -24.70 5.40 -2.89
CA GLN A 185 -24.50 4.42 -1.81
C GLN A 185 -23.07 4.46 -1.27
N ALA A 186 -22.07 4.65 -2.13
CA ALA A 186 -20.67 4.82 -1.72
C ALA A 186 -20.48 6.10 -0.89
N LEU A 187 -21.08 7.22 -1.30
CA LEU A 187 -21.07 8.46 -0.52
C LEU A 187 -21.75 8.26 0.85
N ALA A 188 -22.86 7.54 0.89
CA ALA A 188 -23.54 7.24 2.15
C ALA A 188 -22.69 6.39 3.11
N VAL A 189 -21.75 5.55 2.64
CA VAL A 189 -20.77 4.87 3.51
C VAL A 189 -19.90 5.88 4.23
N ILE A 190 -19.42 6.91 3.52
CA ILE A 190 -18.61 7.98 4.11
C ILE A 190 -19.40 8.73 5.17
N ASP A 191 -20.62 9.16 4.83
CA ASP A 191 -21.47 9.98 5.70
C ASP A 191 -21.86 9.23 6.97
N ARG A 192 -22.23 7.95 6.88
CA ARG A 192 -22.54 7.09 8.04
C ARG A 192 -21.33 6.91 8.97
N ALA A 193 -20.13 6.86 8.41
CA ALA A 193 -18.90 6.72 9.19
C ALA A 193 -18.53 8.00 9.98
N GLN A 194 -19.12 9.16 9.66
CA GLN A 194 -18.90 10.41 10.40
C GLN A 194 -19.73 10.48 11.69
N THR A 195 -20.87 9.81 11.72
CA THR A 195 -21.83 9.86 12.84
C THR A 195 -22.14 8.45 13.35
N PRO A 196 -21.11 7.67 13.73
CA PRO A 196 -21.33 6.29 14.14
C PRO A 196 -22.08 6.23 15.46
N ALA A 197 -23.05 5.32 15.53
CA ALA A 197 -23.82 5.04 16.76
C ALA A 197 -23.16 3.90 17.55
N LYS A 198 -23.45 3.87 18.85
CA LYS A 198 -22.94 2.81 19.75
C LYS A 198 -23.98 1.73 20.03
N ASP A 199 -25.21 1.97 19.62
CA ASP A 199 -26.33 1.08 19.91
C ASP A 199 -26.61 0.13 18.74
N GLY A 200 -27.07 -1.04 19.05
CA GLY A 200 -27.48 -2.05 18.08
C GLY A 200 -27.23 -3.47 18.56
N ARG A 201 -27.87 -4.41 17.88
CA ARG A 201 -27.73 -5.85 18.13
C ARG A 201 -26.45 -6.37 17.47
N ILE A 202 -25.90 -7.43 18.02
CA ILE A 202 -24.80 -8.21 17.47
C ILE A 202 -25.40 -9.53 17.04
N VAL A 203 -25.58 -9.70 15.73
CA VAL A 203 -26.28 -10.86 15.16
C VAL A 203 -25.25 -11.85 14.62
N LEU A 204 -25.26 -13.05 15.19
CA LEU A 204 -24.44 -14.19 14.84
C LEU A 204 -25.34 -15.29 14.28
N ASP A 205 -25.44 -15.34 12.96
CA ASP A 205 -26.41 -16.14 12.22
C ASP A 205 -25.80 -17.49 11.82
N GLN A 206 -25.91 -18.48 12.71
CA GLN A 206 -25.38 -19.82 12.53
C GLN A 206 -26.26 -20.64 11.59
N ARG A 207 -25.66 -21.63 10.94
CA ARG A 207 -26.40 -22.62 10.14
C ARG A 207 -26.85 -23.83 10.98
N GLY A 208 -26.44 -23.91 12.23
CA GLY A 208 -26.77 -25.03 13.14
C GLY A 208 -26.13 -26.37 12.79
N THR A 209 -25.05 -26.37 12.00
CA THR A 209 -24.35 -27.59 11.54
C THR A 209 -23.07 -27.91 12.32
N GLY A 210 -22.67 -27.03 13.25
CA GLY A 210 -21.41 -27.14 14.00
C GLY A 210 -20.15 -26.96 13.16
N GLY A 211 -20.26 -26.38 11.98
CA GLY A 211 -19.13 -26.07 11.09
C GLY A 211 -18.24 -24.95 11.63
N ASN A 212 -17.16 -24.66 10.90
CA ASN A 212 -16.14 -23.67 11.33
C ASN A 212 -16.75 -22.32 11.73
N ALA A 213 -17.64 -21.76 10.91
CA ALA A 213 -18.22 -20.45 11.20
C ALA A 213 -19.16 -20.48 12.41
N ASP A 214 -19.92 -21.58 12.63
CA ASP A 214 -20.73 -21.73 13.83
C ASP A 214 -19.84 -21.68 15.07
N GLN A 215 -18.73 -22.43 15.08
CA GLN A 215 -17.76 -22.41 16.19
C GLN A 215 -17.10 -21.05 16.40
N TRP A 216 -16.83 -20.29 15.32
CA TRP A 216 -16.30 -18.94 15.43
C TRP A 216 -17.33 -17.98 16.04
N MET A 217 -18.59 -18.10 15.65
CA MET A 217 -19.68 -17.31 16.20
C MET A 217 -19.95 -17.62 17.69
N GLU A 218 -19.85 -18.89 18.10
CA GLU A 218 -19.92 -19.30 19.51
C GLU A 218 -18.77 -18.68 20.34
N ARG A 219 -17.53 -18.71 19.79
CA ARG A 219 -16.40 -18.05 20.45
C ARG A 219 -16.56 -16.54 20.48
N ALA A 220 -17.13 -15.93 19.43
CA ALA A 220 -17.45 -14.50 19.41
C ALA A 220 -18.47 -14.15 20.53
N ALA A 221 -19.57 -14.90 20.62
CA ALA A 221 -20.57 -14.71 21.66
C ALA A 221 -19.96 -14.84 23.08
N THR A 222 -19.09 -15.82 23.29
CA THR A 222 -18.38 -16.03 24.56
C THR A 222 -17.49 -14.84 24.91
N ARG A 223 -16.66 -14.37 23.98
CA ARG A 223 -15.75 -13.22 24.17
C ARG A 223 -16.55 -11.93 24.44
N LEU A 224 -17.58 -11.68 23.66
CA LEU A 224 -18.48 -10.51 23.80
C LEU A 224 -19.22 -10.51 25.14
N THR A 225 -19.66 -11.67 25.60
CA THR A 225 -20.25 -11.84 26.94
C THR A 225 -19.23 -11.47 28.03
N GLY A 226 -17.98 -11.93 27.89
CA GLY A 226 -16.89 -11.57 28.80
C GLY A 226 -16.54 -10.07 28.81
N GLN A 227 -16.84 -9.36 27.73
CA GLN A 227 -16.72 -7.89 27.63
C GLN A 227 -17.96 -7.12 28.12
N GLY A 228 -19.00 -7.82 28.59
CA GLY A 228 -20.22 -7.18 29.10
C GLY A 228 -21.31 -6.86 28.07
N HIS A 229 -21.22 -7.42 26.85
CA HIS A 229 -22.16 -7.16 25.76
C HIS A 229 -23.27 -8.22 25.61
N GLN A 230 -23.45 -9.13 26.59
CA GLN A 230 -24.40 -10.23 26.52
C GLN A 230 -25.81 -9.82 26.09
N SER A 231 -26.33 -8.69 26.58
CA SER A 231 -27.67 -8.22 26.26
C SER A 231 -27.90 -7.80 24.80
N ARG A 232 -26.82 -7.63 24.04
CA ARG A 232 -26.87 -7.25 22.62
C ARG A 232 -26.81 -8.44 21.68
N ILE A 233 -26.33 -9.60 22.17
CA ILE A 233 -26.04 -10.76 21.32
C ILE A 233 -27.35 -11.43 20.93
N VAL A 234 -27.47 -11.71 19.63
CA VAL A 234 -28.43 -12.61 19.03
C VAL A 234 -27.63 -13.73 18.39
N LEU A 235 -27.63 -14.89 19.00
CA LEU A 235 -27.03 -16.09 18.46
C LEU A 235 -28.17 -16.97 17.91
N GLU A 236 -28.42 -16.86 16.61
CA GLU A 236 -29.40 -17.69 15.90
C GLU A 236 -28.71 -19.03 15.53
N ASN A 237 -29.27 -20.12 15.99
CA ASN A 237 -28.69 -21.46 15.80
C ASN A 237 -29.70 -22.47 15.19
N THR A 238 -30.80 -21.95 14.64
CA THR A 238 -31.76 -22.76 13.90
C THR A 238 -31.44 -22.74 12.39
N PRO A 239 -32.13 -23.57 11.58
CA PRO A 239 -32.02 -23.51 10.14
C PRO A 239 -32.64 -22.26 9.51
N GLU A 240 -33.26 -21.39 10.29
CA GLU A 240 -33.85 -20.13 9.85
C GLU A 240 -32.80 -19.01 9.96
N ALA A 241 -32.72 -18.12 8.99
CA ALA A 241 -31.85 -16.96 9.12
C ALA A 241 -32.40 -15.95 10.12
N ALA A 242 -31.52 -15.34 10.91
CA ALA A 242 -31.88 -14.22 11.77
C ALA A 242 -32.47 -13.08 10.93
N ARG A 243 -33.67 -12.62 11.29
CA ARG A 243 -34.38 -11.55 10.57
C ARG A 243 -35.11 -10.65 11.54
N GLY A 244 -35.39 -9.41 11.08
CA GLY A 244 -36.18 -8.47 11.86
C GLY A 244 -35.47 -7.87 13.06
N GLU A 245 -34.22 -8.24 13.32
CA GLU A 245 -33.39 -7.62 14.34
C GLU A 245 -33.07 -6.18 13.95
N ASN A 246 -33.44 -5.21 14.80
CA ASN A 246 -33.24 -3.79 14.49
C ASN A 246 -33.06 -2.95 15.76
N PRO A 247 -32.15 -1.99 15.75
CA PRO A 247 -31.08 -1.81 14.76
C PRO A 247 -29.95 -2.80 14.96
N VAL A 248 -29.22 -3.14 13.87
CA VAL A 248 -28.05 -4.04 13.92
C VAL A 248 -26.76 -3.23 13.85
N LEU A 249 -25.83 -3.53 14.75
CA LEU A 249 -24.49 -2.95 14.79
C LEU A 249 -23.44 -3.88 14.14
N GLU A 250 -23.55 -5.17 14.41
CA GLU A 250 -22.61 -6.18 13.94
C GLU A 250 -23.36 -7.41 13.41
N TYR A 251 -22.91 -7.93 12.27
CA TYR A 251 -23.56 -9.08 11.62
C TYR A 251 -22.53 -10.06 11.06
N TYR A 252 -22.73 -11.36 11.33
CA TYR A 252 -21.96 -12.43 10.71
C TYR A 252 -22.85 -13.61 10.32
N SER A 253 -22.60 -14.21 9.12
CA SER A 253 -23.35 -15.38 8.65
C SER A 253 -22.53 -16.29 7.74
N TRP A 254 -23.15 -17.38 7.30
CA TRP A 254 -22.63 -18.33 6.33
C TRP A 254 -22.80 -17.88 4.86
N GLY A 255 -23.37 -16.71 4.59
CA GLY A 255 -23.71 -16.29 3.22
C GLY A 255 -24.61 -17.31 2.52
N ALA A 256 -24.46 -17.51 1.20
CA ALA A 256 -25.28 -18.45 0.43
C ALA A 256 -25.03 -19.93 0.76
N SER A 257 -24.00 -20.25 1.54
CA SER A 257 -23.78 -21.60 2.07
C SER A 257 -24.90 -22.02 3.03
N ASP A 258 -25.60 -21.05 3.61
CA ASP A 258 -26.86 -21.26 4.31
C ASP A 258 -28.05 -21.04 3.33
N PRO A 259 -28.91 -22.06 3.10
CA PRO A 259 -30.09 -21.91 2.26
C PRO A 259 -31.01 -20.75 2.66
N ALA A 260 -31.12 -20.47 3.95
CA ALA A 260 -31.95 -19.39 4.49
C ALA A 260 -31.40 -17.99 4.13
N ASN A 261 -30.10 -17.87 3.87
CA ASN A 261 -29.43 -16.62 3.51
C ASN A 261 -29.29 -16.38 2.00
N ARG A 262 -29.96 -17.16 1.15
CA ARG A 262 -29.99 -16.95 -0.31
C ARG A 262 -30.94 -15.83 -0.72
N VAL A 263 -30.78 -14.68 -0.12
CA VAL A 263 -31.59 -13.49 -0.33
C VAL A 263 -30.71 -12.27 -0.51
N ARG A 264 -31.22 -11.26 -1.20
CA ARG A 264 -30.54 -9.97 -1.39
C ARG A 264 -30.90 -8.95 -0.31
N ASP A 265 -32.03 -9.13 0.34
CA ASP A 265 -32.47 -8.30 1.46
C ASP A 265 -32.48 -9.16 2.72
N VAL A 266 -31.55 -8.88 3.59
CA VAL A 266 -31.41 -9.58 4.88
C VAL A 266 -32.53 -9.23 5.87
N GLY A 267 -33.45 -8.31 5.53
CA GLY A 267 -34.59 -7.93 6.37
C GLY A 267 -34.22 -7.20 7.66
N MET A 268 -33.03 -6.62 7.71
CA MET A 268 -32.48 -5.89 8.85
C MET A 268 -32.18 -4.43 8.49
N ARG A 269 -32.18 -3.56 9.49
CA ARG A 269 -31.70 -2.17 9.39
C ARG A 269 -30.43 -2.01 10.22
N PHE A 270 -29.43 -1.47 9.60
CA PHE A 270 -28.12 -1.29 10.19
C PHE A 270 -27.95 0.14 10.73
N THR A 271 -27.35 0.25 11.90
CA THR A 271 -27.01 1.54 12.49
C THR A 271 -25.79 2.16 11.81
N HIS A 272 -25.62 3.47 11.90
CA HIS A 272 -24.40 4.13 11.46
C HIS A 272 -23.18 3.58 12.21
N GLY A 273 -22.11 3.30 11.51
CA GLY A 273 -20.93 2.67 12.09
C GLY A 273 -21.04 1.14 12.21
N SER A 274 -22.10 0.51 11.68
CA SER A 274 -22.25 -0.95 11.69
C SER A 274 -21.22 -1.64 10.80
N ILE A 275 -20.84 -2.85 11.20
CA ILE A 275 -19.94 -3.72 10.43
C ILE A 275 -20.56 -5.09 10.17
N ALA A 276 -20.19 -5.69 9.04
CA ALA A 276 -20.65 -7.03 8.67
C ALA A 276 -19.54 -7.86 8.02
N ALA A 277 -19.65 -9.18 8.12
CA ALA A 277 -18.82 -10.12 7.36
C ALA A 277 -19.60 -11.42 7.14
N ASN A 278 -19.23 -12.18 6.11
CA ASN A 278 -19.80 -13.48 5.81
C ASN A 278 -18.70 -14.51 5.57
N LEU A 279 -18.99 -15.78 5.83
CA LEU A 279 -18.23 -16.87 5.26
C LEU A 279 -18.81 -17.18 3.87
N ALA A 280 -18.40 -16.39 2.89
CA ALA A 280 -18.80 -16.48 1.50
C ALA A 280 -17.59 -16.48 0.57
N SER A 281 -17.73 -17.02 -0.64
CA SER A 281 -16.60 -17.21 -1.55
C SER A 281 -16.50 -16.13 -2.61
N PHE A 282 -17.63 -15.49 -2.97
CA PHE A 282 -17.70 -14.59 -4.12
C PHE A 282 -18.57 -13.35 -3.86
N ASP A 283 -18.82 -13.00 -2.61
CA ASP A 283 -19.73 -11.91 -2.20
C ASP A 283 -19.20 -10.50 -2.56
N ALA A 284 -17.89 -10.37 -2.79
CA ALA A 284 -17.27 -9.16 -3.34
C ALA A 284 -16.71 -9.36 -4.76
N ARG A 285 -17.18 -10.38 -5.49
CA ARG A 285 -16.73 -10.64 -6.88
C ARG A 285 -17.00 -9.47 -7.81
N THR A 286 -18.07 -8.75 -7.55
CA THR A 286 -18.49 -7.57 -8.29
C THR A 286 -19.18 -6.55 -7.39
N VAL A 287 -19.08 -5.28 -7.74
CA VAL A 287 -19.84 -4.16 -7.17
C VAL A 287 -20.84 -3.58 -8.19
N ARG A 288 -21.09 -4.30 -9.28
CA ARG A 288 -22.17 -3.99 -10.23
C ARG A 288 -23.50 -4.37 -9.62
N GLN A 289 -24.53 -3.56 -9.90
CA GLN A 289 -25.87 -3.83 -9.40
C GLN A 289 -26.52 -4.97 -10.18
N PRO A 290 -26.91 -6.07 -9.52
CA PRO A 290 -27.58 -7.17 -10.23
C PRO A 290 -29.01 -6.80 -10.62
N PRO A 291 -29.60 -7.50 -11.64
CA PRO A 291 -31.01 -7.41 -11.99
C PRO A 291 -31.92 -7.66 -10.79
N ARG A 292 -33.13 -7.10 -10.81
CA ARG A 292 -34.06 -7.21 -9.67
C ARG A 292 -34.50 -8.64 -9.37
N ASP A 293 -34.60 -9.46 -10.39
CA ASP A 293 -35.03 -10.86 -10.37
C ASP A 293 -33.91 -11.83 -10.05
N TRP A 294 -32.65 -11.41 -10.13
CA TRP A 294 -31.51 -12.25 -9.75
C TRP A 294 -31.57 -12.60 -8.24
N ARG A 295 -31.24 -13.85 -7.93
CA ARG A 295 -31.18 -14.36 -6.54
C ARG A 295 -29.87 -15.09 -6.32
N PRO A 296 -29.26 -14.95 -5.13
CA PRO A 296 -28.16 -15.79 -4.70
C PRO A 296 -28.53 -17.27 -4.75
N THR A 297 -27.55 -18.12 -5.05
CA THR A 297 -27.78 -19.56 -5.27
C THR A 297 -26.59 -20.35 -4.74
N ALA A 298 -26.80 -21.63 -4.42
CA ALA A 298 -25.72 -22.59 -4.23
C ALA A 298 -25.58 -23.53 -5.43
N SER A 299 -26.23 -23.22 -6.55
CA SER A 299 -26.11 -24.03 -7.78
C SER A 299 -24.69 -24.01 -8.31
N ALA A 300 -24.19 -25.18 -8.71
CA ALA A 300 -22.94 -25.28 -9.47
C ALA A 300 -23.07 -24.77 -10.92
N ASP A 301 -24.30 -24.55 -11.39
CA ASP A 301 -24.59 -23.99 -12.70
C ASP A 301 -24.23 -22.50 -12.73
N ARG A 302 -23.10 -22.18 -13.32
CA ARG A 302 -22.57 -20.82 -13.43
C ARG A 302 -23.44 -19.89 -14.29
N THR A 303 -24.37 -20.42 -15.06
CA THR A 303 -25.32 -19.60 -15.86
C THR A 303 -26.30 -18.85 -14.96
N THR A 304 -26.50 -19.31 -13.74
CA THR A 304 -27.34 -18.66 -12.71
C THR A 304 -26.61 -17.58 -11.90
N TRP A 305 -25.28 -17.49 -12.07
CA TRP A 305 -24.44 -16.55 -11.33
C TRP A 305 -24.51 -15.15 -11.98
N PHE A 306 -24.31 -14.14 -11.15
CA PHE A 306 -24.20 -12.76 -11.63
C PHE A 306 -22.74 -12.30 -11.55
N GLU A 307 -22.15 -11.89 -12.70
CA GLU A 307 -20.74 -11.43 -12.79
C GLU A 307 -19.74 -12.38 -12.10
N GLY A 308 -20.08 -13.68 -12.09
CA GLY A 308 -19.26 -14.73 -11.48
C GLY A 308 -19.43 -14.89 -9.97
N SER A 309 -20.48 -14.32 -9.38
CA SER A 309 -20.90 -14.54 -7.99
C SER A 309 -22.19 -15.35 -7.90
N ALA A 310 -22.22 -16.29 -6.97
CA ALA A 310 -23.40 -17.00 -6.52
C ALA A 310 -23.95 -16.47 -5.20
N ASP A 311 -23.16 -15.70 -4.47
CA ASP A 311 -23.42 -15.24 -3.11
C ASP A 311 -24.24 -13.94 -3.04
N PRO A 312 -24.91 -13.63 -1.92
CA PRO A 312 -25.38 -12.28 -1.61
C PRO A 312 -24.20 -11.32 -1.70
N LEU A 313 -24.38 -10.24 -2.45
CA LEU A 313 -23.27 -9.31 -2.70
C LEU A 313 -23.09 -8.32 -1.54
N ILE A 314 -21.85 -7.95 -1.25
CA ILE A 314 -21.54 -6.90 -0.24
C ILE A 314 -22.31 -5.60 -0.52
N GLY A 315 -22.59 -5.27 -1.79
CA GLY A 315 -23.38 -4.12 -2.19
C GLY A 315 -24.83 -4.17 -1.72
N ASP A 316 -25.43 -5.35 -1.50
CA ASP A 316 -26.75 -5.51 -0.94
C ASP A 316 -26.77 -5.10 0.55
N PHE A 317 -25.74 -5.46 1.32
CA PHE A 317 -25.57 -5.02 2.71
C PHE A 317 -25.31 -3.52 2.83
N ILE A 318 -24.49 -2.94 1.96
CA ILE A 318 -24.23 -1.50 1.92
C ILE A 318 -25.53 -0.74 1.62
N ARG A 319 -26.37 -1.25 0.72
CA ARG A 319 -27.70 -0.71 0.40
C ARG A 319 -28.64 -0.81 1.60
N ALA A 320 -28.55 -1.87 2.41
CA ALA A 320 -29.31 -2.03 3.66
C ALA A 320 -28.83 -1.12 4.81
N GLY A 321 -27.69 -0.43 4.65
CA GLY A 321 -27.19 0.56 5.60
C GLY A 321 -25.88 0.20 6.31
N VAL A 322 -25.26 -0.94 6.00
CA VAL A 322 -23.96 -1.32 6.58
C VAL A 322 -22.90 -0.27 6.23
N THR A 323 -22.10 0.12 7.24
CA THR A 323 -21.02 1.11 7.10
C THR A 323 -19.69 0.48 6.74
N GLY A 324 -19.41 -0.74 7.21
CA GLY A 324 -18.22 -1.50 6.87
C GLY A 324 -18.49 -2.97 6.65
N ILE A 325 -17.90 -3.56 5.60
CA ILE A 325 -18.08 -4.98 5.30
C ILE A 325 -16.82 -5.53 4.61
N SER A 326 -16.44 -6.77 4.96
CA SER A 326 -15.47 -7.54 4.18
C SER A 326 -16.17 -8.47 3.21
N GLY A 327 -15.49 -8.78 2.10
CA GLY A 327 -15.96 -9.78 1.15
C GLY A 327 -14.82 -10.37 0.33
N GLN A 328 -15.13 -11.42 -0.46
CA GLN A 328 -14.17 -12.19 -1.22
C GLN A 328 -14.39 -12.00 -2.73
N ILE A 329 -13.33 -11.71 -3.47
CA ILE A 329 -13.39 -11.57 -4.94
C ILE A 329 -13.32 -12.92 -5.66
N ALA A 330 -12.92 -13.97 -4.97
CA ALA A 330 -12.84 -15.34 -5.45
C ALA A 330 -12.87 -16.30 -4.25
N GLU A 331 -12.84 -17.62 -4.52
CA GLU A 331 -12.83 -18.65 -3.47
C GLU A 331 -11.60 -18.52 -2.55
N ALA A 332 -11.80 -17.92 -1.40
CA ALA A 332 -10.75 -17.67 -0.41
C ALA A 332 -10.63 -18.78 0.64
N TYR A 333 -11.47 -19.79 0.55
CA TYR A 333 -11.54 -20.88 1.52
C TYR A 333 -11.66 -20.36 2.97
N VAL A 334 -11.59 -21.27 3.91
CA VAL A 334 -11.55 -20.91 5.35
C VAL A 334 -10.34 -20.04 5.71
N LEU A 335 -9.25 -20.15 4.94
CA LEU A 335 -8.00 -19.42 5.20
C LEU A 335 -8.15 -17.89 5.06
N GLY A 336 -8.91 -17.43 4.08
CA GLY A 336 -9.12 -16.00 3.83
C GLY A 336 -10.33 -15.41 4.57
N ALA A 337 -11.08 -16.19 5.34
CA ALA A 337 -12.26 -15.71 6.02
C ALA A 337 -11.92 -14.84 7.25
N VAL A 338 -12.59 -13.72 7.40
CA VAL A 338 -12.52 -12.88 8.59
C VAL A 338 -13.10 -13.61 9.81
N ARG A 339 -12.45 -13.48 10.95
CA ARG A 339 -12.78 -14.18 12.20
C ARG A 339 -13.70 -13.32 13.09
N PRO A 340 -15.00 -13.63 13.22
CA PRO A 340 -15.92 -12.82 14.02
C PRO A 340 -15.53 -12.77 15.51
N GLU A 341 -14.92 -13.84 16.04
CA GLU A 341 -14.41 -13.88 17.41
C GLU A 341 -13.25 -12.92 17.70
N ILE A 342 -12.71 -12.28 16.65
CA ILE A 342 -11.72 -11.21 16.77
C ILE A 342 -12.30 -9.89 16.31
N LEU A 343 -12.98 -9.85 15.15
CA LEU A 343 -13.53 -8.66 14.54
C LEU A 343 -14.41 -7.85 15.51
N PHE A 344 -15.43 -8.49 16.05
CA PHE A 344 -16.43 -7.81 16.86
C PHE A 344 -15.88 -7.38 18.22
N PRO A 345 -15.18 -8.25 18.98
CA PRO A 345 -14.50 -7.80 20.20
C PRO A 345 -13.50 -6.68 20.00
N ALA A 346 -12.75 -6.65 18.88
CA ALA A 346 -11.82 -5.58 18.58
C ALA A 346 -12.53 -4.26 18.31
N TYR A 347 -13.57 -4.28 17.49
CA TYR A 347 -14.34 -3.07 17.17
C TYR A 347 -14.98 -2.43 18.40
N LEU A 348 -15.62 -3.25 19.26
CA LEU A 348 -16.19 -2.82 20.54
C LEU A 348 -15.12 -2.33 21.53
N ALA A 349 -13.89 -2.88 21.47
CA ALA A 349 -12.76 -2.44 22.29
C ALA A 349 -12.15 -1.11 21.83
N GLY A 350 -12.66 -0.47 20.77
CA GLY A 350 -12.23 0.84 20.30
C GLY A 350 -11.12 0.81 19.23
N PHE A 351 -10.88 -0.33 18.58
CA PHE A 351 -10.13 -0.33 17.33
C PHE A 351 -10.99 0.29 16.22
N ASN A 352 -10.37 1.02 15.30
CA ASN A 352 -11.11 1.56 14.17
C ASN A 352 -11.48 0.43 13.18
N LEU A 353 -12.32 0.75 12.19
CA LEU A 353 -12.83 -0.22 11.22
C LEU A 353 -11.71 -1.03 10.55
N ALA A 354 -10.71 -0.36 9.99
CA ALA A 354 -9.63 -1.06 9.32
C ALA A 354 -8.84 -1.96 10.28
N GLU A 355 -8.49 -1.46 11.46
CA GLU A 355 -7.78 -2.24 12.47
C GLU A 355 -8.57 -3.48 12.89
N ALA A 356 -9.87 -3.33 13.16
CA ALA A 356 -10.71 -4.45 13.59
C ALA A 356 -10.78 -5.55 12.52
N PHE A 357 -10.97 -5.17 11.24
CA PHE A 357 -10.97 -6.14 10.14
C PHE A 357 -9.60 -6.81 9.96
N TYR A 358 -8.50 -6.06 9.97
CA TYR A 358 -7.17 -6.62 9.75
C TYR A 358 -6.65 -7.43 10.94
N LEU A 359 -7.02 -7.10 12.19
CA LEU A 359 -6.79 -7.98 13.35
C LEU A 359 -7.49 -9.33 13.18
N ALA A 360 -8.61 -9.37 12.46
CA ALA A 360 -9.42 -10.56 12.24
C ALA A 360 -9.16 -11.29 10.92
N LEU A 361 -8.32 -10.74 10.03
CA LEU A 361 -8.01 -11.26 8.70
C LEU A 361 -6.69 -12.03 8.71
N PRO A 362 -6.67 -13.36 8.49
CA PRO A 362 -5.44 -14.16 8.60
C PRO A 362 -4.40 -13.90 7.51
N THR A 363 -4.83 -13.51 6.29
CA THR A 363 -3.95 -13.44 5.11
C THR A 363 -4.08 -12.13 4.35
N LEU A 364 -2.99 -11.73 3.71
CA LEU A 364 -2.86 -10.59 2.79
C LEU A 364 -2.47 -11.05 1.39
N SER A 365 -2.41 -10.11 0.45
CA SER A 365 -2.00 -10.35 -0.95
C SER A 365 -2.85 -11.40 -1.64
N TRP A 366 -4.11 -11.52 -1.25
CA TRP A 366 -5.00 -12.54 -1.77
C TRP A 366 -6.38 -11.95 -2.14
N GLN A 367 -7.49 -12.48 -1.64
CA GLN A 367 -8.79 -12.30 -2.29
C GLN A 367 -9.77 -11.38 -1.52
N THR A 368 -9.40 -10.98 -0.31
CA THR A 368 -10.28 -10.20 0.55
C THR A 368 -10.25 -8.70 0.20
N VAL A 369 -11.42 -8.07 0.24
CA VAL A 369 -11.59 -6.62 0.26
C VAL A 369 -12.28 -6.21 1.55
N VAL A 370 -12.02 -4.99 2.02
CA VAL A 370 -12.71 -4.36 3.14
C VAL A 370 -13.31 -3.05 2.64
N VAL A 371 -14.63 -2.97 2.63
CA VAL A 371 -15.36 -1.74 2.29
C VAL A 371 -15.66 -0.97 3.56
N GLY A 372 -15.36 0.32 3.55
CA GLY A 372 -15.65 1.22 4.68
C GLY A 372 -14.56 2.26 4.90
N ASP A 373 -14.89 3.27 5.68
CA ASP A 373 -13.96 4.30 6.11
C ASP A 373 -13.06 3.75 7.22
N PRO A 374 -11.73 3.69 7.02
CA PRO A 374 -10.82 3.11 8.00
C PRO A 374 -10.88 3.76 9.37
N LEU A 375 -11.20 5.06 9.43
CA LEU A 375 -11.25 5.84 10.67
C LEU A 375 -12.59 5.74 11.40
N CYS A 376 -13.56 4.95 10.93
CA CYS A 376 -14.82 4.74 11.63
C CYS A 376 -14.57 3.99 12.94
N ALA A 377 -14.92 4.60 14.08
CA ALA A 377 -14.68 4.06 15.41
C ALA A 377 -15.80 4.49 16.39
N PRO A 378 -16.93 3.77 16.44
CA PRO A 378 -18.08 4.13 17.29
C PRO A 378 -17.74 4.20 18.78
N PHE A 379 -16.84 3.32 19.23
CA PHE A 379 -16.50 3.17 20.65
C PHE A 379 -15.30 4.01 21.11
N GLY A 380 -14.87 4.95 20.28
CA GLY A 380 -13.67 5.75 20.47
C GLY A 380 -12.50 5.16 19.70
N ARG A 381 -11.37 5.85 19.74
CA ARG A 381 -10.13 5.35 19.12
C ARG A 381 -9.13 5.04 20.20
N LYS A 382 -8.47 3.89 20.10
CA LYS A 382 -7.30 3.63 20.91
C LYS A 382 -6.20 4.61 20.50
N PRO A 383 -5.60 5.35 21.42
CA PRO A 383 -4.51 6.25 21.11
C PRO A 383 -3.27 5.45 20.72
N LEU A 384 -2.48 5.98 19.78
CA LEU A 384 -1.11 5.54 19.58
C LEU A 384 -0.25 6.04 20.72
N GLU A 385 0.62 5.19 21.25
CA GLU A 385 1.62 5.62 22.20
C GLU A 385 2.63 6.55 21.52
N PRO A 386 3.21 7.54 22.22
CA PRO A 386 4.14 8.49 21.61
C PRO A 386 5.31 7.84 20.88
N ASP A 387 5.77 6.69 21.33
CA ASP A 387 6.83 5.91 20.71
C ASP A 387 6.40 5.13 19.45
N GLN A 388 5.11 5.04 19.16
CA GLN A 388 4.54 4.47 17.93
C GLN A 388 4.40 5.50 16.81
N LEU A 389 4.55 6.80 17.13
CA LEU A 389 4.51 7.93 16.21
C LEU A 389 5.93 8.43 15.96
N GLU A 390 6.73 7.71 15.19
CA GLU A 390 8.07 8.18 14.83
C GLU A 390 8.00 9.04 13.58
N GLU A 391 8.06 10.36 13.75
CA GLU A 391 8.09 11.36 12.65
C GLU A 391 9.52 11.82 12.29
N ILE A 392 10.55 11.12 12.79
CA ILE A 392 11.93 11.53 12.58
C ILE A 392 12.37 11.21 11.16
N THR A 393 12.91 12.21 10.48
CA THR A 393 13.57 12.02 9.18
C THR A 393 15.04 11.64 9.41
N ASP A 394 15.50 10.58 8.76
CA ASP A 394 16.91 10.16 8.79
C ASP A 394 17.78 11.22 8.12
N ALA A 395 18.76 11.74 8.85
CA ALA A 395 19.57 12.88 8.41
C ALA A 395 20.44 12.59 7.17
N VAL A 396 20.81 11.34 6.95
CA VAL A 396 21.69 10.95 5.83
C VAL A 396 20.87 10.62 4.58
N THR A 397 19.88 9.75 4.72
CA THR A 397 19.05 9.32 3.59
C THR A 397 18.02 10.38 3.20
N GLY A 398 17.56 11.20 4.14
CA GLY A 398 16.44 12.13 3.96
C GLY A 398 15.07 11.44 3.95
N LEU A 399 15.00 10.16 4.31
CA LEU A 399 13.78 9.35 4.34
C LEU A 399 13.15 9.35 5.74
N PRO A 400 11.83 9.04 5.86
CA PRO A 400 11.22 8.74 7.14
C PRO A 400 11.99 7.65 7.89
N GLY A 401 12.12 7.78 9.21
CA GLY A 401 13.11 7.05 9.99
C GLY A 401 12.92 5.54 10.04
N LEU A 402 11.68 5.06 10.22
CA LEU A 402 11.38 3.62 10.21
C LEU A 402 11.59 3.03 8.81
N PHE A 403 11.12 3.75 7.78
CA PHE A 403 11.30 3.36 6.40
C PHE A 403 12.78 3.31 6.01
N SER A 404 13.56 4.35 6.35
CA SER A 404 15.01 4.40 6.13
C SER A 404 15.72 3.20 6.75
N LYS A 405 15.45 2.91 8.01
CA LYS A 405 16.03 1.77 8.74
C LYS A 405 15.77 0.44 8.02
N ARG A 406 14.53 0.20 7.60
CA ARG A 406 14.15 -1.03 6.87
C ARG A 406 14.76 -1.09 5.47
N ARG A 407 14.75 0.04 4.74
CA ARG A 407 15.35 0.13 3.40
C ARG A 407 16.85 -0.14 3.44
N LEU A 408 17.57 0.43 4.42
CA LEU A 408 18.99 0.17 4.64
C LEU A 408 19.25 -1.30 4.99
N ALA A 409 18.43 -1.90 5.84
CA ALA A 409 18.56 -3.32 6.17
C ALA A 409 18.38 -4.21 4.93
N ALA A 410 17.35 -3.95 4.11
CA ALA A 410 17.11 -4.67 2.87
C ALA A 410 18.24 -4.49 1.85
N TYR A 411 18.74 -3.25 1.68
CA TYR A 411 19.85 -2.96 0.80
C TYR A 411 21.15 -3.70 1.24
N ARG A 412 21.47 -3.67 2.53
CA ARG A 412 22.67 -4.33 3.06
C ARG A 412 22.61 -5.86 2.93
N ALA A 413 21.43 -6.44 3.09
CA ALA A 413 21.23 -7.88 2.93
C ALA A 413 21.56 -8.35 1.49
N THR A 414 21.29 -7.53 0.49
CA THR A 414 21.55 -7.84 -0.92
C THR A 414 22.93 -7.33 -1.39
N ASN A 415 23.55 -6.41 -0.66
CA ASN A 415 24.83 -5.78 -1.03
C ASN A 415 25.86 -5.83 0.11
N PRO A 416 26.24 -7.02 0.59
CA PRO A 416 27.10 -7.16 1.78
C PRO A 416 28.53 -6.63 1.57
N ALA A 417 28.96 -6.47 0.32
CA ALA A 417 30.29 -5.94 -0.02
C ALA A 417 30.38 -4.41 0.08
N VAL A 418 29.25 -3.69 0.17
CA VAL A 418 29.23 -2.24 0.32
C VAL A 418 29.48 -1.87 1.78
N PRO A 419 30.49 -1.02 2.09
CA PRO A 419 30.74 -0.57 3.45
C PRO A 419 29.51 0.07 4.11
N GLU A 420 29.36 -0.16 5.41
CA GLU A 420 28.20 0.34 6.16
C GLU A 420 28.00 1.86 6.03
N ALA A 421 29.09 2.62 6.07
CA ALA A 421 29.05 4.07 5.94
C ALA A 421 28.61 4.57 4.54
N ALA A 422 28.81 3.77 3.49
CA ALA A 422 28.41 4.13 2.11
C ALA A 422 26.94 3.80 1.82
N ALA A 423 26.37 2.78 2.45
CA ALA A 423 25.02 2.29 2.18
C ALA A 423 23.93 3.38 2.28
N PRO A 424 23.90 4.27 3.29
CA PRO A 424 22.89 5.33 3.38
C PRO A 424 22.93 6.30 2.18
N LEU A 425 24.12 6.62 1.69
CA LEU A 425 24.31 7.52 0.55
C LEU A 425 23.86 6.86 -0.77
N VAL A 426 24.07 5.54 -0.91
CA VAL A 426 23.55 4.79 -2.05
C VAL A 426 22.04 4.75 -2.04
N VAL A 427 21.41 4.45 -0.88
CA VAL A 427 19.95 4.49 -0.72
C VAL A 427 19.41 5.89 -1.02
N LYS A 428 20.07 6.95 -0.56
CA LYS A 428 19.74 8.33 -0.91
C LYS A 428 19.79 8.58 -2.40
N SER A 429 20.87 8.15 -3.07
CA SER A 429 21.01 8.29 -4.52
C SER A 429 19.86 7.61 -5.27
N GLN A 430 19.52 6.35 -4.92
CA GLN A 430 18.42 5.63 -5.52
C GLN A 430 17.09 6.38 -5.37
N MET A 431 16.81 6.90 -4.19
CA MET A 431 15.61 7.70 -3.92
C MET A 431 15.54 8.97 -4.76
N LEU A 432 16.66 9.67 -4.91
CA LEU A 432 16.72 10.90 -5.69
C LEU A 432 16.54 10.64 -7.19
N VAL A 433 17.04 9.50 -7.72
CA VAL A 433 16.73 9.04 -9.08
C VAL A 433 15.22 8.83 -9.26
N GLU A 434 14.57 8.13 -8.33
CA GLU A 434 13.14 7.87 -8.38
C GLU A 434 12.29 9.15 -8.27
N CYS A 435 12.82 10.19 -7.61
CA CYS A 435 12.20 11.52 -7.50
C CYS A 435 12.59 12.48 -8.64
N ASP A 436 13.36 12.00 -9.64
CA ASP A 436 13.84 12.77 -10.79
C ASP A 436 14.85 13.89 -10.44
N ASP A 437 15.49 13.79 -9.25
CA ASP A 437 16.63 14.64 -8.87
C ASP A 437 17.96 13.99 -9.26
N GLN A 438 18.27 13.98 -10.56
CA GLN A 438 19.50 13.41 -11.10
C GLN A 438 20.77 14.08 -10.52
N PRO A 439 20.84 15.44 -10.38
CA PRO A 439 22.01 16.08 -9.79
C PRO A 439 22.23 15.69 -8.32
N GLY A 440 21.17 15.58 -7.54
CA GLY A 440 21.25 15.14 -6.15
C GLY A 440 21.67 13.69 -6.03
N ALA A 441 21.11 12.81 -6.87
CA ALA A 441 21.45 11.40 -6.93
C ALA A 441 22.95 11.17 -7.23
N ARG A 442 23.47 11.87 -8.23
CA ARG A 442 24.89 11.82 -8.60
C ARG A 442 25.80 12.24 -7.43
N ARG A 443 25.51 13.40 -6.80
CA ARG A 443 26.30 13.86 -5.63
C ARG A 443 26.31 12.84 -4.49
N ALA A 444 25.14 12.28 -4.16
CA ALA A 444 25.05 11.27 -3.11
C ALA A 444 25.88 10.01 -3.46
N LEU A 445 25.87 9.59 -4.74
CA LEU A 445 26.65 8.44 -5.17
C LEU A 445 28.16 8.73 -5.26
N GLU A 446 28.58 9.94 -5.65
CA GLU A 446 29.97 10.40 -5.57
C GLU A 446 30.51 10.28 -4.14
N ASP A 447 29.72 10.73 -3.15
CA ASP A 447 30.11 10.63 -1.75
C ASP A 447 30.14 9.17 -1.26
N ALA A 448 29.21 8.31 -1.73
CA ALA A 448 29.26 6.88 -1.47
C ALA A 448 30.53 6.22 -2.03
N VAL A 449 30.93 6.56 -3.27
CA VAL A 449 32.14 6.03 -3.91
C VAL A 449 33.42 6.49 -3.19
N LYS A 450 33.44 7.70 -2.61
CA LYS A 450 34.58 8.15 -1.76
C LYS A 450 34.76 7.25 -0.54
N LEU A 451 33.65 6.78 0.06
CA LEU A 451 33.67 5.87 1.22
C LEU A 451 33.91 4.40 0.80
N ALA A 452 33.61 4.06 -0.44
CA ALA A 452 33.75 2.71 -0.99
C ALA A 452 34.56 2.71 -2.31
N PRO A 453 35.84 3.13 -2.32
CA PRO A 453 36.60 3.40 -3.53
C PRO A 453 36.97 2.17 -4.38
N ARG A 454 36.61 0.98 -3.91
CA ARG A 454 36.79 -0.30 -4.64
C ARG A 454 35.46 -0.97 -5.01
N ALA A 455 34.32 -0.33 -4.70
CA ALA A 455 33.00 -0.85 -5.04
C ALA A 455 32.68 -0.59 -6.52
N VAL A 456 33.10 -1.51 -7.37
CA VAL A 456 33.01 -1.41 -8.83
C VAL A 456 31.61 -1.09 -9.32
N GLU A 457 30.59 -1.76 -8.79
CA GLU A 457 29.19 -1.55 -9.20
C GLU A 457 28.70 -0.14 -8.87
N LEU A 458 29.11 0.45 -7.76
CA LEU A 458 28.77 1.83 -7.43
C LEU A 458 29.43 2.82 -8.39
N MET A 459 30.68 2.55 -8.80
CA MET A 459 31.39 3.38 -9.77
C MET A 459 30.76 3.28 -11.16
N VAL A 460 30.29 2.10 -11.57
CA VAL A 460 29.57 1.93 -12.85
C VAL A 460 28.26 2.74 -12.82
N THR A 461 27.49 2.66 -11.74
CA THR A 461 26.27 3.44 -11.58
C THR A 461 26.57 4.95 -11.57
N LEU A 462 27.65 5.38 -10.91
CA LEU A 462 28.08 6.78 -10.93
C LEU A 462 28.41 7.24 -12.36
N ALA A 463 29.20 6.47 -13.11
CA ALA A 463 29.53 6.81 -14.48
C ALA A 463 28.29 6.94 -15.39
N GLN A 464 27.27 6.10 -15.18
CA GLN A 464 26.00 6.21 -15.89
C GLN A 464 25.24 7.50 -15.54
N LEU A 465 25.23 7.91 -14.26
CA LEU A 465 24.63 9.19 -13.85
C LEU A 465 25.43 10.40 -14.39
N GLU A 466 26.75 10.29 -14.48
CA GLU A 466 27.61 11.30 -15.10
C GLU A 466 27.30 11.43 -16.61
N GLU A 467 27.10 10.32 -17.31
CA GLU A 467 26.68 10.30 -18.72
C GLU A 467 25.31 10.97 -18.92
N LEU A 468 24.33 10.62 -18.10
CA LEU A 468 23.00 11.23 -18.15
C LEU A 468 23.04 12.74 -17.88
N ALA A 469 23.98 13.19 -17.07
CA ALA A 469 24.23 14.60 -16.79
C ALA A 469 25.07 15.31 -17.87
N GLY A 470 25.50 14.63 -18.94
CA GLY A 470 26.36 15.18 -19.97
C GLY A 470 27.81 15.45 -19.52
N GLN A 471 28.24 14.84 -18.41
CA GLN A 471 29.57 14.98 -17.83
C GLN A 471 30.51 13.90 -18.41
N ASP A 472 30.69 13.94 -19.73
CA ASP A 472 31.39 12.89 -20.48
C ASP A 472 32.83 12.63 -19.98
N ASP A 473 33.59 13.67 -19.62
CA ASP A 473 34.97 13.48 -19.11
C ASP A 473 34.98 12.75 -17.76
N ALA A 474 34.04 13.07 -16.86
CA ALA A 474 33.92 12.39 -15.58
C ALA A 474 33.55 10.92 -15.80
N ALA A 475 32.54 10.64 -16.63
CA ALA A 475 32.10 9.28 -16.93
C ALA A 475 33.23 8.42 -17.53
N LEU A 476 33.98 8.96 -18.52
CA LEU A 476 35.15 8.28 -19.11
C LEU A 476 36.22 7.97 -18.05
N GLY A 477 36.49 8.94 -17.15
CA GLY A 477 37.41 8.75 -16.03
C GLY A 477 36.97 7.65 -15.08
N THR A 478 35.68 7.67 -14.71
CA THR A 478 35.10 6.69 -13.81
C THR A 478 35.09 5.28 -14.42
N TYR A 479 34.72 5.11 -15.71
CA TYR A 479 34.83 3.80 -16.38
C TYR A 479 36.27 3.28 -16.48
N ARG A 480 37.25 4.14 -16.76
CA ARG A 480 38.66 3.72 -16.78
C ARG A 480 39.11 3.20 -15.42
N ARG A 481 38.73 3.89 -14.35
CA ARG A 481 39.01 3.45 -12.97
C ARG A 481 38.34 2.12 -12.63
N VAL A 482 37.09 1.88 -13.12
CA VAL A 482 36.44 0.57 -13.01
C VAL A 482 37.33 -0.51 -13.68
N LEU A 483 37.84 -0.25 -14.90
CA LEU A 483 38.65 -1.21 -15.65
C LEU A 483 40.06 -1.41 -15.07
N GLU A 484 40.58 -0.46 -14.29
CA GLU A 484 41.82 -0.67 -13.50
C GLU A 484 41.58 -1.68 -12.38
N LEU A 485 40.40 -1.66 -11.74
CA LEU A 485 40.02 -2.58 -10.66
C LEU A 485 39.56 -3.93 -11.19
N GLN A 486 38.80 -3.92 -12.27
CA GLN A 486 38.22 -5.11 -12.89
C GLN A 486 38.31 -5.03 -14.43
N PRO A 487 39.47 -5.45 -15.01
CA PRO A 487 39.75 -5.33 -16.45
C PRO A 487 38.73 -6.05 -17.36
N THR A 488 37.96 -7.00 -16.83
CA THR A 488 36.99 -7.80 -17.58
C THR A 488 35.54 -7.32 -17.41
N HIS A 489 35.32 -6.16 -16.77
CA HIS A 489 33.98 -5.67 -16.50
C HIS A 489 33.25 -5.26 -17.78
N VAL A 490 32.35 -6.10 -18.27
CA VAL A 490 31.68 -5.98 -19.58
C VAL A 490 30.97 -4.65 -19.77
N VAL A 491 30.16 -4.23 -18.77
CA VAL A 491 29.38 -2.98 -18.87
C VAL A 491 30.32 -1.76 -18.99
N ALA A 492 31.38 -1.72 -18.19
CA ALA A 492 32.37 -0.63 -18.27
C ALA A 492 33.14 -0.61 -19.61
N LEU A 493 33.53 -1.79 -20.12
CA LEU A 493 34.14 -1.90 -21.45
C LEU A 493 33.23 -1.38 -22.55
N ASN A 494 31.96 -1.82 -22.52
CA ASN A 494 30.96 -1.45 -23.53
C ASN A 494 30.65 0.05 -23.50
N ASN A 495 30.36 0.59 -22.31
CA ASN A 495 29.94 1.98 -22.18
C ASN A 495 31.10 2.95 -22.44
N LEU A 496 32.34 2.60 -22.01
CA LEU A 496 33.50 3.37 -22.33
C LEU A 496 33.76 3.38 -23.84
N ALA A 497 33.64 2.23 -24.53
CA ALA A 497 33.78 2.14 -25.97
C ALA A 497 32.72 3.01 -26.69
N PHE A 498 31.45 2.91 -26.28
CA PHE A 498 30.39 3.71 -26.86
C PHE A 498 30.64 5.22 -26.66
N ALA A 499 30.94 5.64 -25.42
CA ALA A 499 31.22 7.04 -25.12
C ALA A 499 32.43 7.61 -25.89
N LEU A 500 33.50 6.85 -26.02
CA LEU A 500 34.65 7.25 -26.83
C LEU A 500 34.31 7.39 -28.32
N ALA A 501 33.59 6.41 -28.88
CA ALA A 501 33.26 6.41 -30.30
C ALA A 501 32.27 7.53 -30.67
N VAL A 502 31.21 7.69 -29.87
CA VAL A 502 30.06 8.56 -30.21
C VAL A 502 30.24 9.98 -29.67
N ARG A 503 30.67 10.13 -28.41
CA ARG A 503 30.73 11.46 -27.76
C ARG A 503 32.08 12.14 -27.96
N ARG A 504 33.16 11.36 -28.12
CA ARG A 504 34.53 11.87 -28.36
C ARG A 504 35.00 11.75 -29.79
N ALA A 505 34.21 11.16 -30.67
CA ALA A 505 34.57 10.89 -32.05
C ALA A 505 35.92 10.16 -32.19
N ALA A 506 36.21 9.26 -31.25
CA ALA A 506 37.45 8.49 -31.17
C ALA A 506 37.23 6.97 -31.35
N PRO A 507 36.65 6.51 -32.49
CA PRO A 507 36.31 5.10 -32.67
C PRO A 507 37.55 4.19 -32.73
N ALA A 508 38.72 4.72 -33.07
CA ALA A 508 39.98 3.97 -33.05
C ALA A 508 40.39 3.55 -31.62
N GLU A 509 40.18 4.42 -30.64
CA GLU A 509 40.40 4.09 -29.22
C GLU A 509 39.32 3.16 -28.67
N ALA A 510 38.07 3.28 -29.15
CA ALA A 510 36.92 2.50 -28.73
C ALA A 510 37.00 1.03 -29.18
N LEU A 511 37.55 0.77 -30.39
CA LEU A 511 37.53 -0.55 -31.03
C LEU A 511 38.14 -1.68 -30.17
N PRO A 512 39.33 -1.53 -29.55
CA PRO A 512 39.88 -2.60 -28.71
C PRO A 512 39.03 -2.88 -27.47
N LEU A 513 38.32 -1.88 -26.92
CA LEU A 513 37.45 -2.04 -25.78
C LEU A 513 36.18 -2.78 -26.17
N ALA A 514 35.54 -2.38 -27.29
CA ALA A 514 34.34 -3.05 -27.81
C ALA A 514 34.61 -4.53 -28.15
N LYS A 515 35.77 -4.83 -28.79
CA LYS A 515 36.20 -6.22 -29.06
C LYS A 515 36.38 -7.04 -27.79
N ARG A 516 36.97 -6.44 -26.75
CA ARG A 516 37.11 -7.10 -25.44
C ARG A 516 35.73 -7.36 -24.79
N ALA A 517 34.81 -6.40 -24.85
CA ALA A 517 33.45 -6.56 -24.32
C ALA A 517 32.74 -7.74 -25.00
N VAL A 518 32.76 -7.83 -26.34
CA VAL A 518 32.21 -8.96 -27.11
C VAL A 518 32.90 -10.27 -26.76
N GLY A 519 34.22 -10.26 -26.56
CA GLY A 519 34.97 -11.45 -26.15
C GLY A 519 34.48 -12.04 -24.81
N PHE A 520 33.99 -11.22 -23.88
CA PHE A 520 33.45 -11.67 -22.59
C PHE A 520 31.94 -11.91 -22.62
N ALA A 521 31.19 -11.33 -23.54
CA ALA A 521 29.75 -11.40 -23.60
C ALA A 521 29.18 -11.41 -25.04
N SER A 522 29.63 -12.36 -25.85
CA SER A 522 29.26 -12.45 -27.27
C SER A 522 27.76 -12.67 -27.54
N GLY A 523 27.01 -13.17 -26.57
CA GLY A 523 25.54 -13.34 -26.66
C GLY A 523 24.76 -12.09 -26.27
N ALA A 524 25.38 -11.03 -25.75
CA ALA A 524 24.69 -9.83 -25.32
C ALA A 524 24.51 -8.86 -26.51
N GLY A 525 23.27 -8.74 -27.03
CA GLY A 525 22.95 -7.94 -28.21
C GLY A 525 23.48 -6.51 -28.14
N GLY A 526 23.34 -5.80 -27.04
CA GLY A 526 23.81 -4.43 -26.86
C GLY A 526 25.34 -4.28 -26.91
N VAL A 527 26.08 -5.32 -26.53
CA VAL A 527 27.56 -5.32 -26.64
C VAL A 527 28.01 -5.53 -28.10
N VAL A 528 27.34 -6.43 -28.82
CA VAL A 528 27.56 -6.67 -30.24
C VAL A 528 27.19 -5.43 -31.07
N ASP A 529 26.09 -4.79 -30.73
CA ASP A 529 25.60 -3.57 -31.37
C ASP A 529 26.61 -2.41 -31.22
N THR A 530 27.15 -2.24 -30.02
CA THR A 530 28.20 -1.25 -29.76
C THR A 530 29.44 -1.51 -30.63
N LEU A 531 29.90 -2.76 -30.77
CA LEU A 531 31.03 -3.10 -31.64
C LEU A 531 30.74 -2.75 -33.11
N GLY A 532 29.57 -3.15 -33.62
CA GLY A 532 29.15 -2.84 -34.99
C GLY A 532 29.12 -1.32 -35.25
N TRP A 533 28.61 -0.56 -34.27
CA TRP A 533 28.56 0.90 -34.36
C TRP A 533 29.97 1.53 -34.37
N VAL A 534 30.89 1.07 -33.51
CA VAL A 534 32.29 1.52 -33.48
C VAL A 534 33.00 1.23 -34.81
N GLU A 535 32.81 0.04 -35.37
CA GLU A 535 33.39 -0.34 -36.66
C GLU A 535 32.84 0.51 -37.82
N HIS A 536 31.51 0.78 -37.78
CA HIS A 536 30.87 1.67 -38.76
C HIS A 536 31.46 3.10 -38.71
N LEU A 537 31.57 3.70 -37.52
CA LEU A 537 32.14 5.03 -37.37
C LEU A 537 33.61 5.08 -37.81
N LEU A 538 34.36 4.05 -37.53
CA LEU A 538 35.76 3.93 -37.98
C LEU A 538 35.85 3.86 -39.51
N ALA A 539 35.02 3.07 -40.16
CA ALA A 539 34.94 2.97 -41.62
C ALA A 539 34.55 4.32 -42.26
N MET A 540 33.61 5.05 -41.70
CA MET A 540 33.21 6.39 -42.17
C MET A 540 34.36 7.41 -42.07
N MET A 541 35.20 7.34 -41.04
CA MET A 541 36.36 8.23 -40.87
C MET A 541 37.53 7.90 -41.80
N THR A 542 37.67 6.63 -42.19
CA THR A 542 38.72 6.15 -43.07
C THR A 542 38.35 6.22 -44.56
N TRP A 543 37.05 6.48 -44.87
CA TRP A 543 36.62 6.62 -46.25
C TRP A 543 37.22 7.85 -46.90
N PRO A 544 37.90 7.76 -48.08
CA PRO A 544 38.46 8.91 -48.75
C PRO A 544 37.38 9.95 -49.05
N ARG A 545 37.51 11.17 -48.52
CA ARG A 545 36.68 12.28 -48.99
C ARG A 545 37.03 12.51 -50.45
N ILE A 546 36.23 11.98 -51.36
CA ILE A 546 36.31 12.34 -52.78
C ILE A 546 35.96 13.83 -52.83
N CYS A 547 37.01 14.67 -52.87
CA CYS A 547 36.85 16.09 -53.16
C CYS A 547 36.23 16.20 -54.57
N SER A 548 34.95 16.57 -54.64
CA SER A 548 34.34 17.00 -55.88
C SER A 548 34.95 18.34 -56.27
N THR A 549 36.13 18.32 -56.84
CA THR A 549 36.59 19.42 -57.71
C THR A 549 35.81 19.29 -59.01
N ARG A 550 34.67 19.93 -59.08
CA ARG A 550 34.08 20.28 -60.37
C ARG A 550 34.79 21.52 -60.90
N PRO A 551 35.20 21.52 -62.17
CA PRO A 551 35.85 22.66 -62.82
C PRO A 551 34.91 23.83 -62.98
#